data_912196430578aa0eba564d4f90890608
#
_entry.id   912196430578aa0eba564d4f90890608
#
_cell.length_a   1.000
_cell.length_b   1.000
_cell.length_c   1.000
_cell.angle_alpha   90.00
_cell.angle_beta   90.00
_cell.angle_gamma   90.00
#
_symmetry.space_group_name_H-M   'P 1'
#
loop_
_entity.id
_entity.type
_entity.pdbx_description
1 polymer ?
#
loop_
_entity_poly.entity_id
_entity_poly.type
_entity_poly.pdbx_seq_one_letter_code
_entity_poly.pdbx_strand_id
1 'polypeptide(L)'
;MFKREISLNRVRDSITIREGDEKITLYVDSDANTLIHGIMAANKELEALKEDDSEDRKRSAAMAMARAMFGVEQADKLLEFYRGNYGCVITICGMYFGDARYGLGKKITKAQKRNHR
;
A
#
# COMPACT_ATOMS: atom_id res chain seq x y z
N MET A 1 -17.72 -18.12 24.76
CA MET A 1 -17.17 -16.86 24.28
C MET A 1 -15.92 -17.10 23.46
N PHE A 2 -15.83 -16.43 22.33
CA PHE A 2 -14.64 -16.53 21.51
C PHE A 2 -13.48 -15.79 22.13
N LYS A 3 -12.44 -16.50 22.47
CA LYS A 3 -11.15 -15.89 22.77
C LYS A 3 -10.30 -15.75 21.50
N ARG A 4 -10.70 -16.43 20.43
CA ARG A 4 -10.01 -16.32 19.16
C ARG A 4 -10.42 -15.02 18.49
N GLU A 5 -9.46 -14.22 18.14
CA GLU A 5 -9.70 -13.08 17.29
C GLU A 5 -9.77 -13.56 15.85
N ILE A 6 -10.90 -13.31 15.23
CA ILE A 6 -11.06 -13.57 13.81
C ILE A 6 -10.91 -12.24 13.10
N SER A 7 -9.79 -12.06 12.44
CA SER A 7 -9.47 -10.82 11.74
C SER A 7 -9.61 -11.00 10.25
N LEU A 8 -10.84 -11.24 9.80
CA LEU A 8 -11.10 -11.36 8.38
C LEU A 8 -10.78 -10.07 7.62
N ASN A 9 -10.84 -8.95 8.33
CA ASN A 9 -10.61 -7.63 7.76
C ASN A 9 -9.21 -7.09 8.04
N ARG A 10 -8.35 -7.88 8.66
CA ARG A 10 -6.99 -7.42 8.97
C ARG A 10 -6.03 -7.79 7.86
N VAL A 11 -5.27 -6.81 7.42
CA VAL A 11 -4.22 -7.00 6.41
C VAL A 11 -2.88 -7.04 7.14
N ARG A 12 -2.14 -8.13 6.97
CA ARG A 12 -0.80 -8.31 7.54
C ARG A 12 0.12 -8.82 6.45
N ASP A 13 0.95 -7.93 5.95
CA ASP A 13 1.90 -8.27 4.89
C ASP A 13 3.28 -7.80 5.25
N SER A 14 4.29 -8.47 4.71
CA SER A 14 5.64 -7.95 4.72
C SER A 14 6.15 -7.91 3.29
N ILE A 15 6.83 -6.84 2.95
CA ILE A 15 7.32 -6.58 1.61
C ILE A 15 8.82 -6.31 1.69
N THR A 16 9.61 -7.06 0.96
CA THR A 16 11.04 -6.81 0.87
C THR A 16 11.36 -6.27 -0.52
N ILE A 17 11.98 -5.10 -0.54
CA ILE A 17 12.38 -4.43 -1.77
C ILE A 17 13.90 -4.48 -1.86
N ARG A 18 14.40 -4.95 -2.99
CA ARG A 18 15.84 -5.05 -3.23
C ARG A 18 16.23 -4.15 -4.38
N GLU A 19 17.27 -3.36 -4.16
CA GLU A 19 17.88 -2.51 -5.17
C GLU A 19 19.40 -2.72 -5.09
N GLY A 20 19.93 -3.55 -5.99
CA GLY A 20 21.33 -3.92 -5.94
C GLY A 20 21.65 -4.69 -4.66
N ASP A 21 22.60 -4.18 -3.89
CA ASP A 21 23.01 -4.79 -2.63
C ASP A 21 22.19 -4.29 -1.43
N GLU A 22 21.35 -3.31 -1.65
CA GLU A 22 20.51 -2.73 -0.59
C GLU A 22 19.15 -3.39 -0.55
N LYS A 23 18.58 -3.46 0.64
CA LYS A 23 17.21 -3.96 0.80
C LYS A 23 16.51 -3.22 1.94
N ILE A 24 15.20 -3.13 1.82
CA ILE A 24 14.33 -2.60 2.86
C ILE A 24 13.13 -3.55 3.01
N THR A 25 12.70 -3.78 4.24
CA THR A 25 11.50 -4.57 4.50
C THR A 25 10.46 -3.66 5.15
N LEU A 26 9.28 -3.65 4.58
CA LEU A 26 8.15 -2.87 5.06
C LEU A 26 7.05 -3.82 5.54
N TYR A 27 6.33 -3.41 6.55
CA TYR A 27 5.25 -4.19 7.13
C TYR A 27 3.94 -3.43 7.00
N VAL A 28 2.90 -4.11 6.52
CA VAL A 28 1.54 -3.59 6.52
C VAL A 28 0.77 -4.37 7.57
N ASP A 29 0.25 -3.68 8.56
CA ASP A 29 -0.58 -4.28 9.59
C ASP A 29 -1.69 -3.29 9.91
N SER A 30 -2.83 -3.48 9.25
CA SER A 30 -3.92 -2.52 9.33
C SER A 30 -5.25 -3.19 9.11
N ASP A 31 -6.30 -2.57 9.63
CA ASP A 31 -7.66 -2.92 9.27
C ASP A 31 -7.89 -2.63 7.78
N ALA A 32 -8.50 -3.59 7.08
CA ALA A 32 -8.69 -3.48 5.64
C ALA A 32 -9.52 -2.26 5.24
N ASN A 33 -10.56 -1.93 5.99
CA ASN A 33 -11.39 -0.76 5.68
C ASN A 33 -10.61 0.54 5.83
N THR A 34 -9.83 0.66 6.91
CA THR A 34 -8.98 1.84 7.13
C THR A 34 -7.95 1.97 6.03
N LEU A 35 -7.32 0.85 5.67
CA LEU A 35 -6.31 0.83 4.61
C LEU A 35 -6.90 1.26 3.27
N ILE A 36 -8.03 0.67 2.88
CA ILE A 36 -8.68 0.98 1.61
C ILE A 36 -9.12 2.44 1.55
N HIS A 37 -9.74 2.94 2.62
CA HIS A 37 -10.19 4.34 2.67
C HIS A 37 -9.01 5.31 2.57
N GLY A 38 -7.91 5.01 3.26
CA GLY A 38 -6.70 5.82 3.18
C GLY A 38 -6.10 5.83 1.77
N ILE A 39 -6.04 4.67 1.14
CA ILE A 39 -5.53 4.54 -0.23
C ILE A 39 -6.43 5.31 -1.21
N MET A 40 -7.74 5.19 -1.08
CA MET A 40 -8.68 5.89 -1.95
C MET A 40 -8.57 7.41 -1.82
N ALA A 41 -8.45 7.90 -0.59
CA ALA A 41 -8.28 9.33 -0.35
C ALA A 41 -6.98 9.86 -0.97
N ALA A 42 -5.88 9.12 -0.78
CA ALA A 42 -4.59 9.48 -1.34
C ALA A 42 -4.60 9.41 -2.87
N ASN A 43 -5.31 8.43 -3.44
CA ASN A 43 -5.43 8.30 -4.88
C ASN A 43 -6.16 9.48 -5.51
N LYS A 44 -7.17 10.00 -4.84
CA LYS A 44 -7.88 11.20 -5.31
C LYS A 44 -6.93 12.40 -5.40
N GLU A 45 -6.05 12.55 -4.42
CA GLU A 45 -5.04 13.62 -4.45
C GLU A 45 -4.07 13.45 -5.61
N LEU A 46 -3.64 12.21 -5.86
CA LEU A 46 -2.75 11.91 -6.99
C LEU A 46 -3.42 12.20 -8.34
N GLU A 47 -4.67 11.80 -8.50
CA GLU A 47 -5.42 12.03 -9.73
C GLU A 47 -5.68 13.51 -9.97
N ALA A 48 -5.76 14.31 -8.92
CA ALA A 48 -5.96 15.75 -9.03
C ALA A 48 -4.71 16.53 -9.41
N LEU A 49 -3.53 15.90 -9.39
CA LEU A 49 -2.29 16.55 -9.75
C LEU A 49 -2.24 16.91 -11.23
N LYS A 50 -1.66 18.09 -11.52
CA LYS A 50 -1.43 18.56 -12.87
C LYS A 50 0.07 18.57 -13.15
N GLU A 51 0.44 18.53 -14.43
CA GLU A 51 1.86 18.53 -14.81
C GLU A 51 2.61 19.75 -14.28
N ASP A 52 1.92 20.90 -14.21
CA ASP A 52 2.52 22.15 -13.75
C ASP A 52 2.47 22.36 -12.24
N ASP A 53 1.95 21.39 -11.49
CA ASP A 53 1.98 21.45 -10.02
C ASP A 53 3.43 21.45 -9.53
N SER A 54 3.67 22.03 -8.36
CA SER A 54 5.01 22.09 -7.78
C SER A 54 5.50 20.69 -7.40
N GLU A 55 6.81 20.52 -7.37
CA GLU A 55 7.42 19.27 -6.92
C GLU A 55 7.02 18.94 -5.48
N ASP A 56 6.92 19.97 -4.63
CA ASP A 56 6.51 19.77 -3.24
C ASP A 56 5.08 19.20 -3.16
N ARG A 57 4.19 19.69 -3.99
CA ARG A 57 2.82 19.18 -4.02
C ARG A 57 2.77 17.75 -4.52
N LYS A 58 3.52 17.44 -5.57
CA LYS A 58 3.60 16.08 -6.12
C LYS A 58 4.19 15.12 -5.08
N ARG A 59 5.25 15.53 -4.40
CA ARG A 59 5.85 14.73 -3.33
C ARG A 59 4.88 14.50 -2.18
N SER A 60 4.17 15.55 -1.76
CA SER A 60 3.19 15.46 -0.68
C SER A 60 2.10 14.43 -1.00
N ALA A 61 1.57 14.47 -2.23
CA ALA A 61 0.55 13.51 -2.67
C ALA A 61 1.10 12.08 -2.71
N ALA A 62 2.33 11.92 -3.21
CA ALA A 62 2.99 10.61 -3.26
C ALA A 62 3.19 10.03 -1.86
N MET A 63 3.66 10.88 -0.94
CA MET A 63 3.92 10.44 0.43
C MET A 63 2.64 10.17 1.20
N ALA A 64 1.54 10.86 0.87
CA ALA A 64 0.23 10.55 1.45
C ALA A 64 -0.17 9.09 1.14
N MET A 65 0.08 8.64 -0.08
CA MET A 65 -0.19 7.26 -0.47
C MET A 65 0.67 6.28 0.32
N ALA A 66 1.98 6.53 0.41
CA ALA A 66 2.90 5.67 1.15
C ALA A 66 2.53 5.61 2.64
N ARG A 67 2.15 6.74 3.22
CA ARG A 67 1.74 6.80 4.62
C ARG A 67 0.44 6.04 4.86
N ALA A 68 -0.49 6.11 3.94
CA ALA A 68 -1.74 5.34 4.03
C ALA A 68 -1.48 3.83 4.03
N MET A 69 -0.50 3.38 3.25
CA MET A 69 -0.17 1.95 3.15
C MET A 69 0.73 1.46 4.27
N PHE A 70 1.78 2.21 4.59
CA PHE A 70 2.88 1.71 5.43
C PHE A 70 3.04 2.47 6.75
N GLY A 71 2.28 3.55 6.96
CA GLY A 71 2.45 4.42 8.12
C GLY A 71 3.57 5.44 7.90
N VAL A 72 3.59 6.47 8.74
CA VAL A 72 4.49 7.62 8.58
C VAL A 72 5.96 7.20 8.62
N GLU A 73 6.33 6.41 9.62
CA GLU A 73 7.73 6.03 9.83
C GLU A 73 8.28 5.22 8.66
N GLN A 74 7.54 4.21 8.22
CA GLN A 74 7.98 3.36 7.11
C GLN A 74 7.95 4.09 5.78
N ALA A 75 6.98 4.99 5.58
CA ALA A 75 6.92 5.80 4.37
C ALA A 75 8.16 6.70 4.25
N ASP A 76 8.58 7.30 5.37
CA ASP A 76 9.77 8.13 5.39
C ASP A 76 11.03 7.30 5.12
N LYS A 77 11.12 6.10 5.69
CA LYS A 77 12.24 5.18 5.42
C LYS A 77 12.29 4.77 3.95
N LEU A 78 11.14 4.55 3.33
CA LEU A 78 11.08 4.19 1.92
C LEU A 78 11.56 5.34 1.03
N LEU A 79 11.16 6.57 1.35
CA LEU A 79 11.63 7.74 0.61
C LEU A 79 13.14 7.90 0.76
N GLU A 80 13.66 7.71 1.95
CA GLU A 80 15.11 7.76 2.20
C GLU A 80 15.84 6.66 1.45
N PHE A 81 15.29 5.46 1.43
CA PHE A 81 15.84 4.34 0.68
C PHE A 81 16.03 4.68 -0.80
N TYR A 82 15.09 5.40 -1.38
CA TYR A 82 15.15 5.86 -2.76
C TYR A 82 15.73 7.27 -2.91
N ARG A 83 16.38 7.77 -1.86
CA ARG A 83 17.13 9.04 -1.89
C ARG A 83 16.26 10.24 -2.31
N GLY A 84 15.02 10.26 -1.83
CA GLY A 84 14.09 11.34 -2.10
C GLY A 84 13.31 11.22 -3.40
N ASN A 85 13.50 10.12 -4.13
CA ASN A 85 12.77 9.91 -5.39
C ASN A 85 11.36 9.38 -5.09
N TYR A 86 10.40 10.29 -4.97
CA TYR A 86 9.02 9.92 -4.66
C TYR A 86 8.34 9.14 -5.80
N GLY A 87 8.85 9.25 -7.03
CA GLY A 87 8.33 8.44 -8.14
C GLY A 87 8.54 6.96 -7.91
N CYS A 88 9.70 6.59 -7.35
CA CYS A 88 9.95 5.20 -6.97
C CYS A 88 9.02 4.76 -5.84
N VAL A 89 8.76 5.63 -4.87
CA VAL A 89 7.85 5.33 -3.76
C VAL A 89 6.45 5.03 -4.29
N ILE A 90 5.94 5.84 -5.21
CA ILE A 90 4.63 5.62 -5.82
C ILE A 90 4.59 4.31 -6.61
N THR A 91 5.67 3.99 -7.32
CA THR A 91 5.76 2.73 -8.07
C THR A 91 5.62 1.53 -7.12
N ILE A 92 6.33 1.56 -6.00
CA ILE A 92 6.24 0.49 -4.99
C ILE A 92 4.82 0.39 -4.43
N CYS A 93 4.20 1.53 -4.12
CA CYS A 93 2.82 1.54 -3.63
C CYS A 93 1.86 0.90 -4.64
N GLY A 94 2.01 1.23 -5.93
CA GLY A 94 1.19 0.67 -6.99
C GLY A 94 1.37 -0.84 -7.14
N MET A 95 2.61 -1.30 -7.08
CA MET A 95 2.92 -2.73 -7.15
C MET A 95 2.31 -3.49 -5.99
N TYR A 96 2.48 -2.99 -4.77
CA TYR A 96 1.90 -3.63 -3.59
C TYR A 96 0.38 -3.68 -3.68
N PHE A 97 -0.26 -2.56 -4.02
CA PHE A 97 -1.72 -2.51 -4.10
C PHE A 97 -2.25 -3.44 -5.18
N GLY A 98 -1.57 -3.52 -6.33
CA GLY A 98 -1.94 -4.44 -7.40
C GLY A 98 -1.88 -5.90 -6.97
N ASP A 99 -0.81 -6.28 -6.29
CA ASP A 99 -0.64 -7.64 -5.79
C ASP A 99 -1.67 -7.98 -4.72
N ALA A 100 -1.94 -7.05 -3.80
CA ALA A 100 -2.92 -7.25 -2.74
C ALA A 100 -4.32 -7.46 -3.31
N ARG A 101 -4.70 -6.66 -4.30
CA ARG A 101 -5.99 -6.79 -4.97
C ARG A 101 -6.10 -8.13 -5.70
N TYR A 102 -5.05 -8.52 -6.40
CA TYR A 102 -5.02 -9.77 -7.14
C TYR A 102 -5.16 -10.98 -6.22
N GLY A 103 -4.38 -10.98 -5.13
CA GLY A 103 -4.44 -12.05 -4.14
C GLY A 103 -5.82 -12.18 -3.50
N LEU A 104 -6.44 -11.07 -3.14
CA LEU A 104 -7.77 -11.04 -2.58
C LEU A 104 -8.81 -11.54 -3.59
N GLY A 105 -8.71 -11.10 -4.84
CA GLY A 105 -9.58 -11.55 -5.92
C GLY A 105 -9.51 -13.06 -6.14
N LYS A 106 -8.32 -13.62 -6.11
CA LYS A 106 -8.14 -15.08 -6.21
C LYS A 106 -8.81 -15.83 -5.07
N LYS A 107 -8.67 -15.32 -3.85
CA LYS A 107 -9.30 -15.94 -2.68
C LYS A 107 -10.82 -15.94 -2.80
N ILE A 108 -11.40 -14.85 -3.25
CA ILE A 108 -12.84 -14.73 -3.46
C ILE A 108 -13.31 -15.71 -4.54
N THR A 109 -12.59 -15.78 -5.66
CA THR A 109 -12.93 -16.69 -6.76
C THR A 109 -12.90 -18.14 -6.31
N LYS A 110 -11.90 -18.54 -5.53
CA LYS A 110 -11.82 -19.90 -4.99
C LYS A 110 -13.01 -20.21 -4.07
N ALA A 111 -13.37 -19.27 -3.21
CA ALA A 111 -14.51 -19.45 -2.32
C ALA A 111 -15.81 -19.61 -3.11
N GLN A 112 -16.02 -18.82 -4.16
CA GLN A 112 -17.18 -18.92 -5.02
C GLN A 112 -17.24 -20.27 -5.73
N LYS A 113 -16.14 -20.75 -6.24
CA LYS A 113 -16.08 -22.06 -6.90
C LYS A 113 -16.44 -23.20 -5.95
N ARG A 114 -15.99 -23.11 -4.69
CA ARG A 114 -16.33 -24.12 -3.68
C ARG A 114 -17.83 -24.12 -3.40
N ASN A 115 -18.46 -22.96 -3.39
CA ASN A 115 -19.88 -22.83 -3.10
C ASN A 115 -20.77 -23.31 -4.25
N HIS A 116 -20.23 -23.44 -5.46
CA HIS A 116 -20.99 -23.90 -6.64
C HIS A 116 -20.92 -25.41 -6.87
N ARG A 117 -20.31 -26.11 -5.96
CA ARG A 117 -20.32 -27.59 -6.04
C ARG A 117 -21.50 -28.18 -5.26
#